data_d96e966811b855f27085dde303973d78
#
_entry.id   d96e966811b855f27085dde303973d78
#
_cell.length_a   1.000
_cell.length_b   1.000
_cell.length_c   1.000
_cell.angle_alpha   90.00
_cell.angle_beta   90.00
_cell.angle_gamma   90.00
#
_symmetry.space_group_name_H-M   'P 1'
#
loop_
_entity.id
_entity.type
_entity.pdbx_description
1 polymer ?
#
loop_
_entity_poly.entity_id
_entity_poly.type
_entity_poly.pdbx_seq_one_letter_code
_entity_poly.pdbx_strand_id
1 'polypeptide(L)'
;MQTDCRILEAAMKRFWLLLNTVRYLKLSQLFYQVFYRVRKRRSKIQSEPELRGALGPWPGAQFLQPASVDGKTFTFLGQTARLGDDWNHPSFPKLWLYNLHYQDDLNAKGSEDRRELSEYLIDSWIAANPPAEGNGWEPYCLSLRLVNWVKWFCRLESQHLKREWLISLSRQADSLERQLEFHIL
;
A
#
# COMPACT_ATOMS: atom_id res chain seq x y z
N MET A 1 21.65 -25.41 29.06
CA MET A 1 22.96 -25.57 28.38
C MET A 1 22.86 -26.01 26.94
N GLN A 2 22.05 -27.05 26.56
CA GLN A 2 21.89 -27.42 25.13
C GLN A 2 21.06 -26.45 24.27
N THR A 3 20.10 -25.73 24.86
CA THR A 3 19.28 -24.71 24.20
C THR A 3 20.09 -23.47 23.83
N ASP A 4 21.01 -23.04 24.68
CA ASP A 4 21.83 -21.86 24.43
C ASP A 4 22.85 -22.06 23.29
N CYS A 5 23.40 -23.27 23.15
CA CYS A 5 24.33 -23.62 22.08
C CYS A 5 23.64 -23.56 20.70
N ARG A 6 22.40 -24.05 20.57
CA ARG A 6 21.62 -23.99 19.32
C ARG A 6 21.24 -22.56 18.91
N ILE A 7 20.95 -21.70 19.89
CA ILE A 7 20.66 -20.27 19.63
C ILE A 7 21.91 -19.55 19.13
N LEU A 8 23.06 -19.84 19.73
CA LEU A 8 24.36 -19.28 19.31
C LEU A 8 24.76 -19.72 17.90
N GLU A 9 24.60 -21.01 17.60
CA GLU A 9 24.87 -21.56 16.26
C GLU A 9 23.97 -20.96 15.20
N ALA A 10 22.67 -20.79 15.48
CA ALA A 10 21.72 -20.16 14.58
C ALA A 10 22.04 -18.67 14.35
N ALA A 11 22.47 -17.96 15.38
CA ALA A 11 22.88 -16.56 15.30
C ALA A 11 24.17 -16.41 14.48
N MET A 12 25.17 -17.27 14.70
CA MET A 12 26.41 -17.29 13.91
C MET A 12 26.16 -17.60 12.44
N LYS A 13 25.28 -18.56 12.14
CA LYS A 13 24.91 -18.91 10.77
C LYS A 13 24.21 -17.75 10.06
N ARG A 14 23.31 -17.04 10.75
CA ARG A 14 22.66 -15.82 10.23
C ARG A 14 23.67 -14.69 9.99
N PHE A 15 24.60 -14.48 10.92
CA PHE A 15 25.65 -13.48 10.79
C PHE A 15 26.57 -13.78 9.59
N TRP A 16 26.95 -15.02 9.40
CA TRP A 16 27.79 -15.46 8.27
C TRP A 16 27.07 -15.31 6.93
N LEU A 17 25.79 -15.64 6.87
CA LEU A 17 24.95 -15.39 5.69
C LEU A 17 24.84 -13.89 5.37
N LEU A 18 24.67 -13.04 6.39
CA LEU A 18 24.65 -11.60 6.22
C LEU A 18 25.96 -11.07 5.67
N LEU A 19 27.11 -11.49 6.23
CA LEU A 19 28.44 -11.10 5.76
C LEU A 19 28.66 -11.49 4.31
N ASN A 20 28.28 -12.71 3.94
CA ASN A 20 28.39 -13.16 2.56
C ASN A 20 27.49 -12.38 1.60
N THR A 21 26.28 -12.01 2.03
CA THR A 21 25.37 -11.20 1.21
C THR A 21 25.93 -9.78 1.03
N VAL A 22 26.40 -9.15 2.12
CA VAL A 22 26.95 -7.79 2.10
C VAL A 22 28.19 -7.68 1.20
N ARG A 23 29.01 -8.73 1.12
CA ARG A 23 30.22 -8.76 0.29
C ARG A 23 29.93 -8.56 -1.21
N TYR A 24 28.75 -8.93 -1.69
CA TYR A 24 28.34 -8.77 -3.09
C TYR A 24 27.56 -7.50 -3.38
N LEU A 25 27.21 -6.71 -2.36
CA LEU A 25 26.49 -5.45 -2.53
C LEU A 25 27.47 -4.33 -2.89
N LYS A 26 27.07 -3.46 -3.81
CA LYS A 26 27.78 -2.20 -4.07
C LYS A 26 27.68 -1.30 -2.82
N LEU A 27 28.69 -0.50 -2.55
CA LEU A 27 28.69 0.46 -1.43
C LEU A 27 27.48 1.42 -1.47
N SER A 28 27.08 1.80 -2.69
CA SER A 28 25.87 2.60 -2.89
C SER A 28 24.60 1.89 -2.39
N GLN A 29 24.46 0.58 -2.64
CA GLN A 29 23.32 -0.21 -2.17
C GLN A 29 23.27 -0.29 -0.64
N LEU A 30 24.43 -0.47 0.00
CA LEU A 30 24.52 -0.47 1.47
C LEU A 30 24.16 0.90 2.05
N PHE A 31 24.70 1.97 1.46
CA PHE A 31 24.37 3.33 1.88
C PHE A 31 22.86 3.59 1.79
N TYR A 32 22.24 3.26 0.68
CA TYR A 32 20.81 3.48 0.49
C TYR A 32 19.95 2.59 1.37
N GLN A 33 20.34 1.34 1.66
CA GLN A 33 19.62 0.49 2.62
C GLN A 33 19.58 1.12 4.01
N VAL A 34 20.72 1.66 4.50
CA VAL A 34 20.78 2.36 5.78
C VAL A 34 19.99 3.67 5.72
N PHE A 35 20.18 4.45 4.66
CA PHE A 35 19.50 5.73 4.43
C PHE A 35 17.97 5.58 4.47
N TYR A 36 17.40 4.61 3.74
CA TYR A 36 15.95 4.39 3.74
C TYR A 36 15.42 3.83 5.06
N ARG A 37 16.24 3.15 5.84
CA ARG A 37 15.86 2.65 7.16
C ARG A 37 15.77 3.75 8.21
N VAL A 38 16.61 4.78 8.08
CA VAL A 38 16.67 5.92 9.01
C VAL A 38 15.76 7.06 8.58
N ARG A 39 15.54 7.20 7.27
CA ARG A 39 14.70 8.27 6.70
C ARG A 39 13.25 8.13 7.13
N LYS A 40 12.69 9.17 7.76
CA LYS A 40 11.27 9.21 8.11
C LYS A 40 10.42 9.32 6.83
N ARG A 41 9.46 8.42 6.68
CA ARG A 41 8.56 8.31 5.51
C ARG A 41 7.39 9.31 5.51
N ARG A 42 7.41 10.32 6.37
CA ARG A 42 6.29 11.25 6.54
C ARG A 42 6.13 12.18 5.34
N SER A 43 4.90 12.26 4.81
CA SER A 43 4.52 13.26 3.83
C SER A 43 4.62 14.67 4.42
N LYS A 44 5.06 15.63 3.61
CA LYS A 44 5.10 17.06 3.96
C LYS A 44 3.84 17.82 3.50
N ILE A 45 3.02 17.19 2.66
CA ILE A 45 1.82 17.83 2.12
C ILE A 45 0.78 17.98 3.20
N GLN A 46 0.43 19.23 3.49
CA GLN A 46 -0.61 19.61 4.45
C GLN A 46 -1.78 20.38 3.78
N SER A 47 -1.54 20.90 2.58
CA SER A 47 -2.53 21.65 1.83
C SER A 47 -3.34 20.74 0.90
N GLU A 48 -4.53 21.22 0.55
CA GLU A 48 -5.37 20.61 -0.46
C GLU A 48 -4.74 20.75 -1.85
N PRO A 49 -4.67 19.67 -2.64
CA PRO A 49 -4.21 19.76 -4.01
C PRO A 49 -5.26 20.43 -4.90
N GLU A 50 -4.82 21.27 -5.83
CA GLU A 50 -5.69 21.81 -6.87
C GLU A 50 -5.87 20.79 -8.01
N LEU A 51 -7.10 20.60 -8.43
CA LEU A 51 -7.41 19.80 -9.62
C LEU A 51 -7.06 20.60 -10.87
N ARG A 52 -6.20 20.05 -11.72
CA ARG A 52 -5.75 20.71 -12.98
C ARG A 52 -6.76 20.64 -14.13
N GLY A 53 -8.03 20.51 -13.86
CA GLY A 53 -9.09 20.39 -14.85
C GLY A 53 -9.71 19.00 -14.90
N ALA A 54 -10.76 18.84 -15.70
CA ALA A 54 -11.44 17.56 -15.86
C ALA A 54 -10.56 16.58 -16.62
N LEU A 55 -10.11 15.54 -15.96
CA LEU A 55 -9.63 14.36 -16.63
C LEU A 55 -10.86 13.66 -17.22
N GLY A 56 -10.83 13.28 -18.48
CA GLY A 56 -11.89 12.47 -19.07
C GLY A 56 -12.04 11.12 -18.36
N PRO A 57 -13.16 10.42 -18.55
CA PRO A 57 -13.38 9.14 -17.92
C PRO A 57 -12.28 8.15 -18.27
N TRP A 58 -11.84 7.36 -17.30
CA TRP A 58 -10.86 6.31 -17.55
C TRP A 58 -11.47 5.21 -18.44
N PRO A 59 -10.94 4.97 -19.64
CA PRO A 59 -11.54 4.05 -20.62
C PRO A 59 -11.21 2.57 -20.36
N GLY A 60 -10.54 2.25 -19.27
CA GLY A 60 -10.02 0.91 -18.99
C GLY A 60 -11.11 -0.11 -18.72
N ALA A 61 -10.99 -1.30 -19.32
CA ALA A 61 -11.87 -2.42 -19.03
C ALA A 61 -11.66 -2.97 -17.62
N GLN A 62 -12.74 -3.44 -17.00
CA GLN A 62 -12.75 -4.03 -15.67
C GLN A 62 -12.61 -5.56 -15.83
N PHE A 63 -11.44 -6.10 -15.56
CA PHE A 63 -11.14 -7.53 -15.73
C PHE A 63 -11.23 -8.32 -14.43
N LEU A 64 -10.89 -7.69 -13.31
CA LEU A 64 -10.81 -8.37 -12.02
C LEU A 64 -12.19 -8.69 -11.48
N GLN A 65 -12.32 -9.84 -10.84
CA GLN A 65 -13.49 -10.14 -10.03
C GLN A 65 -13.40 -9.38 -8.70
N PRO A 66 -14.53 -8.96 -8.11
CA PRO A 66 -14.49 -8.34 -6.80
C PRO A 66 -13.94 -9.30 -5.74
N ALA A 67 -13.05 -8.82 -4.90
CA ALA A 67 -12.53 -9.54 -3.74
C ALA A 67 -13.49 -9.46 -2.55
N SER A 68 -14.38 -8.46 -2.54
CA SER A 68 -15.40 -8.28 -1.52
C SER A 68 -16.72 -7.80 -2.13
N VAL A 69 -17.83 -8.24 -1.53
CA VAL A 69 -19.19 -7.77 -1.88
C VAL A 69 -19.83 -6.98 -0.74
N ASP A 70 -19.31 -7.08 0.48
CA ASP A 70 -19.85 -6.45 1.68
C ASP A 70 -18.88 -5.41 2.32
N GLY A 71 -17.67 -5.25 1.76
CA GLY A 71 -16.64 -4.38 2.29
C GLY A 71 -16.01 -4.84 3.62
N LYS A 72 -16.39 -6.02 4.09
CA LYS A 72 -15.92 -6.59 5.37
C LYS A 72 -15.27 -7.96 5.22
N THR A 73 -15.75 -8.75 4.28
CA THR A 73 -15.22 -10.08 3.99
C THR A 73 -14.50 -10.06 2.66
N PHE A 74 -13.21 -10.39 2.67
CA PHE A 74 -12.35 -10.33 1.50
C PHE A 74 -11.75 -11.70 1.18
N THR A 75 -11.61 -11.97 -0.11
CA THR A 75 -10.97 -13.19 -0.61
C THR A 75 -9.75 -12.82 -1.44
N PHE A 76 -8.55 -13.14 -0.93
CA PHE A 76 -7.29 -12.96 -1.63
C PHE A 76 -6.47 -14.25 -1.59
N LEU A 77 -5.84 -14.60 -2.71
CA LEU A 77 -4.94 -15.76 -2.80
C LEU A 77 -5.57 -17.08 -2.30
N GLY A 78 -6.86 -17.27 -2.57
CA GLY A 78 -7.62 -18.43 -2.13
C GLY A 78 -7.98 -18.46 -0.64
N GLN A 79 -7.68 -17.40 0.10
CA GLN A 79 -8.01 -17.26 1.53
C GLN A 79 -9.07 -16.21 1.74
N THR A 80 -10.18 -16.60 2.34
CA THR A 80 -11.28 -15.69 2.71
C THR A 80 -11.15 -15.35 4.19
N ALA A 81 -11.21 -14.05 4.50
CA ALA A 81 -11.19 -13.58 5.86
C ALA A 81 -12.06 -12.34 6.04
N ARG A 82 -12.60 -12.18 7.25
CA ARG A 82 -13.35 -10.99 7.63
C ARG A 82 -12.40 -9.95 8.23
N LEU A 83 -12.41 -8.77 7.65
CA LEU A 83 -11.67 -7.62 8.16
C LEU A 83 -12.42 -7.05 9.38
N GLY A 84 -11.69 -6.82 10.48
CA GLY A 84 -12.13 -5.99 11.59
C GLY A 84 -11.81 -4.51 11.33
N ASP A 85 -11.63 -3.75 12.40
CA ASP A 85 -11.27 -2.33 12.31
C ASP A 85 -9.77 -2.12 11.99
N ASP A 86 -8.93 -3.15 12.21
CA ASP A 86 -7.49 -3.09 11.99
C ASP A 86 -7.11 -3.65 10.62
N TRP A 87 -6.81 -2.74 9.68
CA TRP A 87 -6.33 -3.05 8.33
C TRP A 87 -4.93 -3.67 8.29
N ASN A 88 -4.22 -3.70 9.40
CA ASN A 88 -2.86 -4.22 9.51
C ASN A 88 -2.76 -5.38 10.50
N HIS A 89 -3.87 -6.05 10.81
CA HIS A 89 -3.94 -7.08 11.85
C HIS A 89 -2.91 -8.19 11.61
N PRO A 90 -2.05 -8.49 12.58
CA PRO A 90 -0.88 -9.38 12.40
C PRO A 90 -1.22 -10.86 12.17
N SER A 91 -2.47 -11.27 12.38
CA SER A 91 -2.92 -12.63 12.06
C SER A 91 -2.99 -12.94 10.58
N PHE A 92 -3.05 -11.90 9.72
CA PHE A 92 -3.08 -12.08 8.27
C PHE A 92 -1.68 -12.14 7.67
N PRO A 93 -1.46 -13.03 6.68
CA PRO A 93 -0.20 -13.06 5.95
C PRO A 93 0.08 -11.70 5.27
N LYS A 94 1.35 -11.28 5.26
CA LYS A 94 1.74 -9.98 4.70
C LYS A 94 1.24 -9.78 3.26
N LEU A 95 1.32 -10.81 2.42
CA LEU A 95 0.86 -10.71 1.04
C LEU A 95 -0.66 -10.57 0.93
N TRP A 96 -1.42 -11.17 1.85
CA TRP A 96 -2.87 -11.00 1.94
C TRP A 96 -3.21 -9.54 2.29
N LEU A 97 -2.53 -8.96 3.30
CA LEU A 97 -2.67 -7.55 3.67
C LEU A 97 -2.30 -6.61 2.51
N TYR A 98 -1.28 -6.95 1.74
CA TYR A 98 -0.91 -6.16 0.56
C TYR A 98 -2.06 -6.08 -0.44
N ASN A 99 -2.69 -7.22 -0.78
CA ASN A 99 -3.84 -7.24 -1.68
C ASN A 99 -5.01 -6.42 -1.14
N LEU A 100 -5.27 -6.47 0.16
CA LEU A 100 -6.26 -5.62 0.82
C LEU A 100 -5.95 -4.13 0.62
N HIS A 101 -4.68 -3.74 0.78
CA HIS A 101 -4.25 -2.35 0.64
C HIS A 101 -4.17 -1.85 -0.80
N TYR A 102 -4.18 -2.71 -1.82
CA TYR A 102 -4.21 -2.28 -3.23
C TYR A 102 -5.54 -1.64 -3.62
N GLN A 103 -6.62 -2.07 -2.97
CA GLN A 103 -7.99 -1.65 -3.27
C GLN A 103 -8.37 -1.84 -4.76
N ASP A 104 -8.00 -2.98 -5.33
CA ASP A 104 -8.34 -3.36 -6.71
C ASP A 104 -9.87 -3.41 -6.93
N ASP A 105 -10.64 -3.65 -5.87
CA ASP A 105 -12.10 -3.70 -5.89
C ASP A 105 -12.75 -2.43 -6.43
N LEU A 106 -12.10 -1.27 -6.29
CA LEU A 106 -12.57 -0.01 -6.87
C LEU A 106 -12.70 -0.09 -8.39
N ASN A 107 -11.94 -0.98 -9.03
CA ASN A 107 -11.91 -1.17 -10.48
C ASN A 107 -12.29 -2.60 -10.90
N ALA A 108 -12.90 -3.38 -10.03
CA ALA A 108 -13.38 -4.71 -10.35
C ALA A 108 -14.70 -4.65 -11.14
N LYS A 109 -15.08 -5.78 -11.75
CA LYS A 109 -16.35 -5.91 -12.50
C LYS A 109 -17.52 -5.47 -11.63
N GLY A 110 -18.43 -4.69 -12.20
CA GLY A 110 -19.61 -4.16 -11.51
C GLY A 110 -19.29 -3.09 -10.46
N SER A 111 -18.09 -2.48 -10.50
CA SER A 111 -17.75 -1.40 -9.56
C SER A 111 -18.59 -0.14 -9.75
N GLU A 112 -19.17 0.04 -10.94
CA GLU A 112 -20.09 1.15 -11.22
C GLU A 112 -21.36 1.07 -10.36
N ASP A 113 -21.89 -0.15 -10.16
CA ASP A 113 -23.09 -0.39 -9.36
C ASP A 113 -22.80 -0.44 -7.85
N ARG A 114 -21.52 -0.40 -7.45
CA ARG A 114 -21.05 -0.53 -6.07
C ARG A 114 -20.39 0.75 -5.56
N ARG A 115 -20.88 1.89 -6.00
CA ARG A 115 -20.29 3.20 -5.64
C ARG A 115 -20.22 3.40 -4.13
N GLU A 116 -21.30 3.17 -3.40
CA GLU A 116 -21.36 3.34 -1.95
C GLU A 116 -20.33 2.46 -1.23
N LEU A 117 -20.15 1.23 -1.69
CA LEU A 117 -19.13 0.33 -1.17
C LEU A 117 -17.71 0.86 -1.44
N SER A 118 -17.47 1.38 -2.65
CA SER A 118 -16.18 1.98 -3.01
C SER A 118 -15.85 3.20 -2.14
N GLU A 119 -16.82 4.08 -1.91
CA GLU A 119 -16.69 5.23 -1.02
C GLU A 119 -16.39 4.78 0.42
N TYR A 120 -17.13 3.81 0.93
CA TYR A 120 -16.89 3.22 2.25
C TYR A 120 -15.46 2.65 2.39
N LEU A 121 -14.98 1.92 1.39
CA LEU A 121 -13.63 1.35 1.40
C LEU A 121 -12.54 2.42 1.45
N ILE A 122 -12.71 3.52 0.72
CA ILE A 122 -11.76 4.64 0.73
C ILE A 122 -11.81 5.35 2.08
N ASP A 123 -13.00 5.69 2.57
CA ASP A 123 -13.17 6.42 3.84
C ASP A 123 -12.65 5.60 5.02
N SER A 124 -12.99 4.31 5.09
CA SER A 124 -12.52 3.42 6.16
C SER A 124 -11.00 3.21 6.09
N TRP A 125 -10.43 3.13 4.88
CA TRP A 125 -8.98 3.03 4.72
C TRP A 125 -8.26 4.28 5.24
N ILE A 126 -8.75 5.48 4.89
CA ILE A 126 -8.18 6.76 5.35
C ILE A 126 -8.22 6.84 6.88
N ALA A 127 -9.36 6.47 7.47
CA ALA A 127 -9.56 6.53 8.91
C ALA A 127 -8.63 5.56 9.68
N ALA A 128 -8.42 4.35 9.14
CA ALA A 128 -7.68 3.28 9.82
C ALA A 128 -6.16 3.30 9.56
N ASN A 129 -5.67 4.06 8.57
CA ASN A 129 -4.27 4.02 8.14
C ASN A 129 -3.61 5.41 8.23
N PRO A 130 -3.11 5.81 9.41
CA PRO A 130 -2.40 7.06 9.59
C PRO A 130 -1.23 7.20 8.61
N PRO A 131 -0.90 8.43 8.16
CA PRO A 131 0.15 8.66 7.18
C PRO A 131 1.50 8.08 7.58
N ALA A 132 2.10 7.30 6.67
CA ALA A 132 3.39 6.66 6.81
C ALA A 132 3.45 5.51 7.85
N GLU A 133 2.31 4.95 8.23
CA GLU A 133 2.23 3.83 9.17
C GLU A 133 1.61 2.59 8.52
N GLY A 134 2.08 1.40 8.89
CA GLY A 134 1.55 0.11 8.45
C GLY A 134 1.91 -0.30 7.02
N ASN A 135 1.42 -1.47 6.64
CA ASN A 135 1.70 -2.09 5.33
C ASN A 135 1.16 -1.26 4.15
N GLY A 136 0.06 -0.56 4.35
CA GLY A 136 -0.56 0.26 3.32
C GLY A 136 0.30 1.45 2.86
N TRP A 137 1.31 1.86 3.63
CA TRP A 137 2.24 2.93 3.28
C TRP A 137 3.58 2.41 2.74
N GLU A 138 3.72 1.12 2.51
CA GLU A 138 4.88 0.58 1.82
C GLU A 138 4.82 0.91 0.31
N PRO A 139 5.96 1.10 -0.36
CA PRO A 139 6.03 1.61 -1.75
C PRO A 139 5.17 0.83 -2.73
N TYR A 140 5.18 -0.49 -2.62
CA TYR A 140 4.42 -1.36 -3.52
C TYR A 140 2.91 -1.20 -3.35
N CYS A 141 2.42 -1.14 -2.11
CA CYS A 141 1.00 -0.87 -1.83
C CYS A 141 0.59 0.52 -2.29
N LEU A 142 1.43 1.54 -2.04
CA LEU A 142 1.17 2.90 -2.49
C LEU A 142 1.04 2.99 -4.02
N SER A 143 1.97 2.37 -4.76
CA SER A 143 1.98 2.45 -6.22
C SER A 143 0.71 1.89 -6.85
N LEU A 144 0.23 0.73 -6.40
CA LEU A 144 -0.98 0.11 -6.92
C LEU A 144 -2.24 0.85 -6.49
N ARG A 145 -2.35 1.20 -5.21
CA ARG A 145 -3.51 1.93 -4.70
C ARG A 145 -3.68 3.30 -5.34
N LEU A 146 -2.61 4.07 -5.53
CA LEU A 146 -2.65 5.36 -6.22
C LEU A 146 -3.25 5.22 -7.61
N VAL A 147 -2.81 4.23 -8.38
CA VAL A 147 -3.35 3.96 -9.71
C VAL A 147 -4.84 3.59 -9.62
N ASN A 148 -5.22 2.76 -8.68
CA ASN A 148 -6.61 2.34 -8.51
C ASN A 148 -7.53 3.50 -8.10
N TRP A 149 -7.07 4.36 -7.20
CA TRP A 149 -7.82 5.55 -6.80
C TRP A 149 -7.98 6.55 -7.94
N VAL A 150 -6.89 6.84 -8.67
CA VAL A 150 -6.95 7.75 -9.82
C VAL A 150 -7.92 7.23 -10.87
N LYS A 151 -7.85 5.94 -11.23
CA LYS A 151 -8.78 5.32 -12.19
C LYS A 151 -10.23 5.46 -11.75
N TRP A 152 -10.51 5.25 -10.48
CA TRP A 152 -11.87 5.35 -9.94
C TRP A 152 -12.32 6.82 -9.87
N PHE A 153 -11.47 7.75 -9.42
CA PHE A 153 -11.77 9.19 -9.37
C PHE A 153 -12.06 9.76 -10.76
N CYS A 154 -11.34 9.32 -11.79
CA CYS A 154 -11.60 9.75 -13.17
C CYS A 154 -12.98 9.33 -13.73
N ARG A 155 -13.68 8.40 -13.05
CA ARG A 155 -15.06 8.02 -13.41
C ARG A 155 -16.12 8.81 -12.66
N LEU A 156 -15.72 9.57 -11.65
CA LEU A 156 -16.63 10.41 -10.88
C LEU A 156 -16.67 11.83 -11.49
N GLU A 157 -17.83 12.45 -11.40
CA GLU A 157 -17.92 13.88 -11.63
C GLU A 157 -17.19 14.65 -10.52
N SER A 158 -16.54 15.75 -10.85
CA SER A 158 -15.67 16.51 -9.94
C SER A 158 -16.35 16.90 -8.64
N GLN A 159 -17.66 17.20 -8.68
CA GLN A 159 -18.48 17.54 -7.49
C GLN A 159 -18.65 16.40 -6.49
N HIS A 160 -18.37 15.16 -6.90
CA HIS A 160 -18.45 13.97 -6.05
C HIS A 160 -17.12 13.58 -5.42
N LEU A 161 -16.04 14.27 -5.78
CA LEU A 161 -14.72 14.02 -5.19
C LEU A 161 -14.66 14.69 -3.81
N LYS A 162 -14.51 13.88 -2.77
CA LYS A 162 -14.36 14.39 -1.40
C LYS A 162 -12.98 14.99 -1.22
N ARG A 163 -12.92 16.10 -0.53
CA ARG A 163 -11.67 16.81 -0.20
C ARG A 163 -10.66 15.93 0.50
N GLU A 164 -11.13 15.12 1.45
CA GLU A 164 -10.30 14.18 2.23
C GLU A 164 -9.62 13.14 1.35
N TRP A 165 -10.29 12.69 0.28
CA TRP A 165 -9.72 11.74 -0.68
C TRP A 165 -8.57 12.35 -1.46
N LEU A 166 -8.74 13.59 -1.92
CA LEU A 166 -7.71 14.32 -2.68
C LEU A 166 -6.48 14.61 -1.82
N ILE A 167 -6.69 15.02 -0.57
CA ILE A 167 -5.60 15.24 0.40
C ILE A 167 -4.87 13.91 0.67
N SER A 168 -5.60 12.83 0.88
CA SER A 168 -5.00 11.51 1.11
C SER A 168 -4.21 11.04 -0.11
N LEU A 169 -4.78 11.16 -1.32
CA LEU A 169 -4.11 10.82 -2.57
C LEU A 169 -2.79 11.58 -2.73
N SER A 170 -2.80 12.88 -2.49
CA SER A 170 -1.63 13.73 -2.57
C SER A 170 -0.54 13.35 -1.56
N ARG A 171 -0.93 13.05 -0.31
CA ARG A 171 -0.01 12.56 0.73
C ARG A 171 0.60 11.21 0.37
N GLN A 172 -0.19 10.32 -0.21
CA GLN A 172 0.28 9.02 -0.67
C GLN A 172 1.29 9.16 -1.82
N ALA A 173 1.03 10.07 -2.78
CA ALA A 173 1.93 10.33 -3.89
C ALA A 173 3.27 10.92 -3.41
N ASP A 174 3.26 11.93 -2.52
CA ASP A 174 4.47 12.48 -1.90
C ASP A 174 5.24 11.42 -1.10
N SER A 175 4.53 10.54 -0.40
CA SER A 175 5.15 9.43 0.34
C SER A 175 5.81 8.43 -0.61
N LEU A 176 5.17 8.09 -1.74
CA LEU A 176 5.74 7.19 -2.74
C LEU A 176 6.98 7.81 -3.40
N GLU A 177 6.92 9.08 -3.80
CA GLU A 177 8.06 9.80 -4.39
C GLU A 177 9.30 9.73 -3.49
N ARG A 178 9.10 9.89 -2.17
CA ARG A 178 10.18 9.80 -1.20
C ARG A 178 10.75 8.41 -0.99
N GLN A 179 10.05 7.39 -1.45
CA GLN A 179 10.42 5.98 -1.30
C GLN A 179 10.89 5.35 -2.61
N LEU A 180 11.00 6.14 -3.70
CA LEU A 180 11.51 5.65 -4.96
C LEU A 180 12.96 5.20 -4.83
N GLU A 181 13.24 4.01 -5.35
CA GLU A 181 14.54 3.34 -5.25
C GLU A 181 15.38 3.62 -6.50
N PHE A 182 15.94 4.84 -6.62
CA PHE A 182 16.76 5.25 -7.77
C PHE A 182 18.11 4.51 -7.89
N HIS A 183 18.51 3.74 -6.90
CA HIS A 183 19.82 3.09 -6.79
C HIS A 183 19.84 1.64 -7.27
N ILE A 184 18.71 1.11 -7.73
CA ILE A 184 18.59 -0.28 -8.23
C ILE A 184 19.00 -0.38 -9.71
N LEU A 185 19.12 0.76 -10.41
CA LEU A 185 19.49 0.86 -11.82
C LEU A 185 21.00 0.82 -12.06
#